data_9741a1700efda7fdc14c360146973d70
#
_entry.id   9741a1700efda7fdc14c360146973d70
#
_cell.length_a   1.000
_cell.length_b   1.000
_cell.length_c   1.000
_cell.angle_alpha   90.00
_cell.angle_beta   90.00
_cell.angle_gamma   90.00
#
_symmetry.space_group_name_H-M   'P 1'
#
loop_
_entity.id
_entity.type
_entity.pdbx_description
1 polymer ?
#
loop_
_entity_poly.entity_id
_entity_poly.type
_entity_poly.pdbx_seq_one_letter_code
_entity_poly.pdbx_strand_id
1 'polypeptide(L)'
;SAGLEFTNMTKMRTGNQYRRFKTSELVVYPMLVVILIGVVFGFYHNSKVEEAVFAAVDLGQEQKVLIEEYFEKFGTMPQSEADINLNSLSPEGILIGMDYQAGELGVPAADKSRTGTYRALVDMREFGTRFEDIKSGYLLIARVQDDGTIKWDCVADQVSVDALDKRYLPETCKDEEEEEEEEV
;
A
#
# COMPACT_ATOMS: atom_id res chain seq x y z
N SER A 1 -58.07 -29.49 -66.66
CA SER A 1 -57.31 -30.45 -65.89
C SER A 1 -56.09 -29.75 -65.35
N ALA A 2 -56.13 -29.34 -64.13
CA ALA A 2 -55.01 -28.74 -63.42
C ALA A 2 -54.66 -29.62 -62.23
N GLY A 3 -53.51 -30.27 -62.31
CA GLY A 3 -52.94 -31.04 -61.20
C GLY A 3 -52.28 -30.10 -60.22
N LEU A 4 -52.66 -30.19 -58.96
CA LEU A 4 -51.99 -29.55 -57.83
C LEU A 4 -51.02 -30.55 -57.19
N GLU A 5 -49.73 -30.32 -57.41
CA GLU A 5 -48.67 -31.01 -56.68
C GLU A 5 -48.53 -30.39 -55.27
N PHE A 6 -48.77 -31.21 -54.27
CA PHE A 6 -48.47 -30.89 -52.88
C PHE A 6 -46.99 -31.15 -52.60
N THR A 7 -46.24 -30.10 -52.48
CA THR A 7 -44.85 -30.13 -52.06
C THR A 7 -44.70 -30.46 -50.59
N ASN A 8 -43.91 -31.50 -50.32
CA ASN A 8 -43.51 -31.99 -49.00
C ASN A 8 -42.92 -30.89 -48.11
N MET A 9 -43.58 -30.58 -46.97
CA MET A 9 -43.01 -29.84 -45.89
C MET A 9 -41.96 -30.69 -45.18
N THR A 10 -40.71 -30.35 -45.38
CA THR A 10 -39.56 -30.93 -44.68
C THR A 10 -39.66 -30.55 -43.18
N LYS A 11 -39.93 -31.53 -42.38
CA LYS A 11 -39.99 -31.45 -40.91
C LYS A 11 -38.58 -31.17 -40.39
N MET A 12 -38.27 -29.89 -40.09
CA MET A 12 -37.05 -29.50 -39.38
C MET A 12 -37.08 -30.13 -37.97
N ARG A 13 -36.28 -31.17 -37.82
CA ARG A 13 -36.02 -31.86 -36.55
C ARG A 13 -35.05 -31.02 -35.79
N THR A 14 -35.51 -30.08 -34.95
CA THR A 14 -34.71 -29.39 -33.94
C THR A 14 -34.24 -30.42 -32.94
N GLY A 15 -33.07 -30.99 -33.19
CA GLY A 15 -32.39 -31.85 -32.24
C GLY A 15 -31.90 -31.04 -31.07
N ASN A 16 -32.69 -30.99 -30.01
CA ASN A 16 -32.30 -30.42 -28.74
C ASN A 16 -31.24 -31.33 -28.12
N GLN A 17 -29.99 -31.14 -28.55
CA GLN A 17 -28.81 -31.78 -27.92
C GLN A 17 -28.58 -31.11 -26.57
N TYR A 18 -29.37 -31.49 -25.55
CA TYR A 18 -28.98 -31.27 -24.17
C TYR A 18 -27.70 -32.06 -23.90
N ARG A 19 -26.56 -31.37 -23.92
CA ARG A 19 -25.29 -31.91 -23.47
C ARG A 19 -25.51 -32.36 -22.04
N ARG A 20 -25.57 -33.68 -21.80
CA ARG A 20 -25.59 -34.24 -20.45
C ARG A 20 -24.26 -33.91 -19.80
N PHE A 21 -24.20 -32.84 -19.04
CA PHE A 21 -23.03 -32.55 -18.18
C PHE A 21 -22.83 -33.74 -17.25
N LYS A 22 -21.61 -34.27 -17.25
CA LYS A 22 -21.25 -35.28 -16.27
C LYS A 22 -21.38 -34.64 -14.89
N THR A 23 -21.83 -35.40 -13.89
CA THR A 23 -21.99 -34.93 -12.50
C THR A 23 -20.71 -34.31 -11.93
N SER A 24 -19.54 -34.77 -12.39
CA SER A 24 -18.25 -34.18 -12.06
C SER A 24 -18.09 -32.75 -12.59
N GLU A 25 -18.58 -32.42 -13.79
CA GLU A 25 -18.49 -31.06 -14.36
C GLU A 25 -19.37 -30.09 -13.58
N LEU A 26 -20.52 -30.57 -13.10
CA LEU A 26 -21.48 -29.75 -12.36
C LEU A 26 -20.98 -29.31 -10.97
N VAL A 27 -20.01 -30.03 -10.40
CA VAL A 27 -19.38 -29.69 -9.12
C VAL A 27 -18.06 -28.91 -9.33
N VAL A 28 -17.26 -29.29 -10.31
CA VAL A 28 -15.95 -28.69 -10.56
C VAL A 28 -16.06 -27.23 -11.01
N TYR A 29 -16.99 -26.91 -11.92
CA TYR A 29 -17.14 -25.52 -12.40
C TYR A 29 -17.49 -24.51 -11.31
N PRO A 30 -18.49 -24.73 -10.45
CA PRO A 30 -18.79 -23.78 -9.38
C PRO A 30 -17.63 -23.69 -8.36
N MET A 31 -16.93 -24.77 -8.09
CA MET A 31 -15.76 -24.75 -7.21
C MET A 31 -14.64 -23.87 -7.79
N LEU A 32 -14.34 -23.99 -9.09
CA LEU A 32 -13.36 -23.15 -9.77
C LEU A 32 -13.78 -21.68 -9.77
N VAL A 33 -15.07 -21.38 -9.96
CA VAL A 33 -15.61 -20.03 -9.92
C VAL A 33 -15.41 -19.41 -8.52
N VAL A 34 -15.71 -20.16 -7.46
CA VAL A 34 -15.51 -19.68 -6.08
C VAL A 34 -14.04 -19.41 -5.78
N ILE A 35 -13.13 -20.29 -6.23
CA ILE A 35 -11.68 -20.08 -6.09
C ILE A 35 -11.24 -18.80 -6.84
N LEU A 36 -11.68 -18.64 -8.09
CA LEU A 36 -11.37 -17.46 -8.90
C LEU A 36 -11.87 -16.16 -8.24
N ILE A 37 -13.10 -16.17 -7.74
CA ILE A 37 -13.66 -15.00 -7.02
C ILE A 37 -12.80 -14.69 -5.78
N GLY A 38 -12.41 -15.70 -5.00
CA GLY A 38 -11.57 -15.52 -3.81
C GLY A 38 -10.19 -14.93 -4.15
N VAL A 39 -9.56 -15.41 -5.22
CA VAL A 39 -8.27 -14.90 -5.70
C VAL A 39 -8.40 -13.45 -6.17
N VAL A 40 -9.37 -13.16 -7.04
CA VAL A 40 -9.61 -11.80 -7.56
C VAL A 40 -9.93 -10.81 -6.43
N PHE A 41 -10.76 -11.24 -5.46
CA PHE A 41 -11.10 -10.40 -4.31
C PHE A 41 -9.88 -10.12 -3.44
N GLY A 42 -9.01 -11.12 -3.22
CA GLY A 42 -7.76 -10.94 -2.48
C GLY A 42 -6.80 -9.96 -3.16
N PHE A 43 -6.61 -10.05 -4.47
CA PHE A 43 -5.80 -9.11 -5.24
C PHE A 43 -6.38 -7.70 -5.21
N TYR A 44 -7.68 -7.54 -5.43
CA TYR A 44 -8.34 -6.24 -5.39
C TYR A 44 -8.18 -5.57 -4.02
N HIS A 45 -8.36 -6.33 -2.94
CA HIS A 45 -8.22 -5.80 -1.58
C HIS A 45 -6.78 -5.34 -1.29
N ASN A 46 -5.77 -6.14 -1.65
CA ASN A 46 -4.37 -5.76 -1.45
C ASN A 46 -4.00 -4.51 -2.27
N SER A 47 -4.44 -4.42 -3.52
CA SER A 47 -4.21 -3.25 -4.37
C SER A 47 -4.81 -1.97 -3.76
N LYS A 48 -5.97 -2.05 -3.10
CA LYS A 48 -6.56 -0.89 -2.40
C LYS A 48 -5.76 -0.46 -1.18
N VAL A 49 -5.21 -1.41 -0.42
CA VAL A 49 -4.31 -1.11 0.69
C VAL A 49 -3.05 -0.40 0.19
N GLU A 50 -2.41 -0.93 -0.85
CA GLU A 50 -1.21 -0.32 -1.45
C GLU A 50 -1.49 1.08 -1.98
N GLU A 51 -2.59 1.30 -2.70
CA GLU A 51 -3.01 2.62 -3.20
C GLU A 51 -3.15 3.65 -2.07
N ALA A 52 -3.81 3.26 -0.97
CA ALA A 52 -3.99 4.11 0.19
C ALA A 52 -2.66 4.43 0.91
N VAL A 53 -1.78 3.44 1.02
CA VAL A 53 -0.44 3.63 1.60
C VAL A 53 0.43 4.53 0.72
N PHE A 54 0.38 4.38 -0.60
CA PHE A 54 1.12 5.24 -1.52
C PHE A 54 0.66 6.69 -1.42
N ALA A 55 -0.65 6.92 -1.37
CA ALA A 55 -1.19 8.27 -1.15
C ALA A 55 -0.74 8.85 0.20
N ALA A 56 -0.68 8.04 1.27
CA ALA A 56 -0.19 8.48 2.57
C ALA A 56 1.32 8.82 2.53
N VAL A 57 2.13 8.06 1.78
CA VAL A 57 3.56 8.37 1.59
C VAL A 57 3.74 9.69 0.84
N ASP A 58 2.99 9.94 -0.22
CA ASP A 58 3.05 11.20 -0.98
C ASP A 58 2.69 12.40 -0.09
N LEU A 59 1.60 12.29 0.68
CA LEU A 59 1.22 13.34 1.65
C LEU A 59 2.29 13.57 2.72
N GLY A 60 2.89 12.49 3.23
CA GLY A 60 3.98 12.59 4.21
C GLY A 60 5.22 13.27 3.62
N GLN A 61 5.50 13.08 2.33
CA GLN A 61 6.63 13.73 1.67
C GLN A 61 6.48 15.25 1.58
N GLU A 62 5.25 15.78 1.52
CA GLU A 62 5.00 17.23 1.56
C GLU A 62 5.49 17.87 2.87
N GLN A 63 5.55 17.10 3.94
CA GLN A 63 6.00 17.56 5.25
C GLN A 63 7.53 17.75 5.36
N LYS A 64 8.29 17.23 4.41
CA LYS A 64 9.75 17.44 4.34
C LYS A 64 10.11 18.91 4.33
N VAL A 65 9.30 19.72 3.65
CA VAL A 65 9.50 21.17 3.53
C VAL A 65 9.61 21.86 4.90
N LEU A 66 8.86 21.41 5.90
CA LEU A 66 8.91 22.02 7.25
C LEU A 66 10.28 21.84 7.91
N ILE A 67 10.90 20.67 7.75
CA ILE A 67 12.27 20.43 8.27
C ILE A 67 13.29 21.20 7.45
N GLU A 68 13.15 21.22 6.12
CA GLU A 68 14.07 21.93 5.21
C GLU A 68 14.08 23.42 5.52
N GLU A 69 12.92 24.05 5.65
CA GLU A 69 12.78 25.47 6.03
C GLU A 69 13.37 25.76 7.42
N TYR A 70 13.16 24.87 8.38
CA TYR A 70 13.74 25.00 9.71
C TYR A 70 15.27 24.92 9.64
N PHE A 71 15.79 23.91 8.93
CA PHE A 71 17.23 23.71 8.77
C PHE A 71 17.90 24.88 8.04
N GLU A 72 17.31 25.39 6.95
CA GLU A 72 17.83 26.57 6.23
C GLU A 72 17.93 27.78 7.16
N LYS A 73 16.98 27.94 8.08
CA LYS A 73 16.92 29.07 8.98
C LYS A 73 17.89 28.97 10.17
N PHE A 74 18.05 27.78 10.73
CA PHE A 74 18.76 27.58 12.00
C PHE A 74 20.07 26.79 11.87
N GLY A 75 20.31 26.13 10.75
CA GLY A 75 21.52 25.32 10.48
C GLY A 75 21.60 24.01 11.29
N THR A 76 20.49 23.63 11.94
CA THR A 76 20.40 22.40 12.74
C THR A 76 19.03 21.76 12.54
N MET A 77 18.93 20.44 12.76
CA MET A 77 17.65 19.77 12.77
C MET A 77 16.76 20.24 13.94
N PRO A 78 15.43 20.26 13.78
CA PRO A 78 14.50 20.53 14.87
C PRO A 78 14.73 19.56 16.02
N GLN A 79 14.54 20.01 17.25
CA GLN A 79 14.68 19.14 18.43
C GLN A 79 13.36 18.53 18.89
N SER A 80 12.24 19.11 18.42
CA SER A 80 10.88 18.68 18.77
C SER A 80 9.88 19.06 17.69
N GLU A 81 8.69 18.45 17.74
CA GLU A 81 7.55 18.81 16.89
C GLU A 81 7.13 20.28 17.01
N ALA A 82 7.29 20.86 18.22
CA ALA A 82 6.95 22.24 18.47
C ALA A 82 7.78 23.24 17.66
N ASP A 83 9.01 22.85 17.27
CA ASP A 83 9.91 23.70 16.50
C ASP A 83 9.45 23.87 15.04
N ILE A 84 8.71 22.90 14.50
CA ILE A 84 8.27 22.84 13.10
C ILE A 84 6.76 22.98 12.92
N ASN A 85 6.01 23.26 14.00
CA ASN A 85 4.55 23.41 13.98
C ASN A 85 3.81 22.27 13.23
N LEU A 86 4.19 21.04 13.49
CA LEU A 86 3.69 19.83 12.83
C LEU A 86 2.17 19.61 13.01
N ASN A 87 1.55 20.25 14.02
CA ASN A 87 0.12 20.16 14.30
C ASN A 87 -0.80 20.76 13.22
N SER A 88 -0.25 21.28 12.14
CA SER A 88 -1.02 21.83 11.00
C SER A 88 -1.47 20.77 9.99
N LEU A 89 -1.04 19.52 10.13
CA LEU A 89 -1.45 18.42 9.26
C LEU A 89 -2.94 18.13 9.43
N SER A 90 -3.69 18.29 8.33
CA SER A 90 -5.05 17.77 8.26
C SER A 90 -5.00 16.28 7.95
N PRO A 91 -5.63 15.40 8.74
CA PRO A 91 -5.74 13.99 8.40
C PRO A 91 -6.36 13.81 7.02
N GLU A 92 -5.72 13.02 6.16
CA GLU A 92 -6.24 12.71 4.82
C GLU A 92 -6.01 11.24 4.48
N GLY A 93 -7.05 10.59 3.98
CA GLY A 93 -7.01 9.16 3.71
C GLY A 93 -6.71 8.36 4.98
N ILE A 94 -5.72 7.49 4.90
CA ILE A 94 -5.26 6.68 6.05
C ILE A 94 -4.26 7.41 6.93
N LEU A 95 -3.61 8.49 6.45
CA LEU A 95 -2.66 9.26 7.23
C LEU A 95 -3.40 10.16 8.22
N ILE A 96 -3.27 9.87 9.51
CA ILE A 96 -3.95 10.60 10.59
C ILE A 96 -3.04 11.62 11.28
N GLY A 97 -1.74 11.55 11.06
CA GLY A 97 -0.76 12.46 11.62
C GLY A 97 0.66 12.02 11.37
N MET A 98 1.58 12.81 11.84
CA MET A 98 3.01 12.49 11.86
C MET A 98 3.61 12.88 13.21
N ASP A 99 4.42 11.99 13.77
CA ASP A 99 5.25 12.26 14.94
C ASP A 99 6.66 12.63 14.47
N TYR A 100 7.28 13.60 15.11
CA TYR A 100 8.67 13.97 14.85
C TYR A 100 9.55 13.65 16.05
N GLN A 101 10.70 13.05 15.77
CA GLN A 101 11.74 12.80 16.76
C GLN A 101 13.10 13.27 16.23
N ALA A 102 13.83 14.04 17.03
CA ALA A 102 15.23 14.36 16.73
C ALA A 102 16.12 13.10 16.87
N GLY A 103 16.94 12.86 15.87
CA GLY A 103 17.74 11.65 15.75
C GLY A 103 17.06 10.59 14.89
N GLU A 104 17.68 9.43 14.79
CA GLU A 104 17.17 8.28 14.06
C GLU A 104 16.48 7.32 15.02
N LEU A 105 15.26 6.91 14.70
CA LEU A 105 14.48 6.03 15.53
C LEU A 105 15.16 4.66 15.65
N GLY A 106 15.32 4.16 16.87
CA GLY A 106 16.02 2.89 17.13
C GLY A 106 17.54 3.00 17.14
N VAL A 107 18.13 4.17 16.82
CA VAL A 107 19.59 4.41 16.84
C VAL A 107 19.94 5.44 17.91
N PRO A 108 20.23 5.01 19.16
CA PRO A 108 20.47 5.93 20.27
C PRO A 108 21.66 6.88 20.10
N ALA A 109 22.65 6.49 19.26
CA ALA A 109 23.87 7.25 19.02
C ALA A 109 23.76 8.23 17.84
N ALA A 110 22.60 8.33 17.16
CA ALA A 110 22.43 9.26 16.05
C ALA A 110 22.59 10.71 16.50
N ASP A 111 23.34 11.49 15.71
CA ASP A 111 23.52 12.92 15.97
C ASP A 111 22.21 13.67 15.74
N LYS A 112 21.56 14.05 16.82
CA LYS A 112 20.27 14.74 16.83
C LYS A 112 20.32 16.14 16.18
N SER A 113 21.50 16.71 16.00
CA SER A 113 21.65 17.99 15.30
C SER A 113 21.66 17.83 13.78
N ARG A 114 21.93 16.63 13.30
CA ARG A 114 22.06 16.29 11.87
C ARG A 114 21.04 15.26 11.37
N THR A 115 20.23 14.70 12.26
CA THR A 115 19.27 13.66 11.90
C THR A 115 17.94 13.94 12.54
N GLY A 116 16.87 13.71 11.79
CA GLY A 116 15.51 13.78 12.27
C GLY A 116 14.64 12.70 11.62
N THR A 117 13.67 12.20 12.35
CA THR A 117 12.76 11.15 11.87
C THR A 117 11.32 11.58 12.01
N TYR A 118 10.57 11.52 10.92
CA TYR A 118 9.11 11.50 10.94
C TYR A 118 8.62 10.06 11.00
N ARG A 119 7.66 9.80 11.88
CA ARG A 119 6.86 8.58 11.88
C ARG A 119 5.46 8.90 11.38
N ALA A 120 5.04 8.26 10.30
CA ALA A 120 3.67 8.38 9.81
C ALA A 120 2.71 7.57 10.69
N LEU A 121 1.70 8.25 11.23
CA LEU A 121 0.62 7.64 11.98
C LEU A 121 -0.54 7.34 11.03
N VAL A 122 -1.01 6.09 11.00
CA VAL A 122 -2.03 5.63 10.06
C VAL A 122 -3.23 4.99 10.75
N ASP A 123 -4.40 5.14 10.15
CA ASP A 123 -5.61 4.41 10.52
C ASP A 123 -6.00 3.47 9.37
N MET A 124 -5.80 2.19 9.59
CA MET A 124 -6.01 1.14 8.59
C MET A 124 -7.28 0.32 8.82
N ARG A 125 -8.13 0.70 9.78
CA ARG A 125 -9.32 -0.08 10.18
C ARG A 125 -10.31 -0.32 9.07
N GLU A 126 -10.40 0.57 8.08
CA GLU A 126 -11.28 0.41 6.91
C GLU A 126 -10.91 -0.82 6.04
N PHE A 127 -9.67 -1.30 6.14
CA PHE A 127 -9.19 -2.48 5.39
C PHE A 127 -9.38 -3.80 6.14
N GLY A 128 -10.09 -3.78 7.27
CA GLY A 128 -10.50 -4.97 8.00
C GLY A 128 -9.69 -5.25 9.27
N THR A 129 -10.15 -6.25 10.01
CA THR A 129 -9.66 -6.56 11.37
C THR A 129 -8.17 -6.88 11.47
N ARG A 130 -7.55 -7.38 10.40
CA ARG A 130 -6.10 -7.64 10.38
C ARG A 130 -5.24 -6.38 10.46
N PHE A 131 -5.83 -5.21 10.23
CA PHE A 131 -5.16 -3.91 10.27
C PHE A 131 -5.60 -3.04 11.45
N GLU A 132 -6.48 -3.55 12.31
CA GLU A 132 -7.08 -2.78 13.41
C GLU A 132 -6.05 -2.26 14.41
N ASP A 133 -4.97 -3.03 14.63
CA ASP A 133 -3.90 -2.68 15.56
C ASP A 133 -2.77 -1.87 14.91
N ILE A 134 -2.80 -1.68 13.57
CA ILE A 134 -1.76 -0.93 12.86
C ILE A 134 -1.94 0.56 13.11
N LYS A 135 -0.89 1.22 13.61
CA LYS A 135 -0.85 2.66 13.92
C LYS A 135 0.32 3.38 13.29
N SER A 136 1.43 2.68 13.02
CA SER A 136 2.60 3.23 12.35
C SER A 136 2.68 2.72 10.92
N GLY A 137 2.82 3.62 9.95
CA GLY A 137 2.92 3.28 8.52
C GLY A 137 4.37 3.10 8.08
N TYR A 138 5.13 4.17 8.15
CA TYR A 138 6.50 4.25 7.65
C TYR A 138 7.27 5.35 8.36
N LEU A 139 8.59 5.38 8.15
CA LEU A 139 9.48 6.44 8.64
C LEU A 139 10.06 7.23 7.46
N LEU A 140 10.12 8.55 7.62
CA LEU A 140 10.93 9.43 6.78
C LEU A 140 12.11 9.93 7.60
N ILE A 141 13.31 9.57 7.19
CA ILE A 141 14.54 9.89 7.91
C ILE A 141 15.28 10.97 7.12
N ALA A 142 15.47 12.13 7.75
CA ALA A 142 16.26 13.23 7.24
C ALA A 142 17.68 13.12 7.78
N ARG A 143 18.70 13.14 6.91
CA ARG A 143 20.11 13.17 7.29
C ARG A 143 20.84 14.32 6.60
N VAL A 144 21.43 15.20 7.39
CA VAL A 144 22.29 16.29 6.87
C VAL A 144 23.60 15.71 6.38
N GLN A 145 23.89 15.91 5.10
CA GLN A 145 25.13 15.52 4.47
C GLN A 145 26.27 16.53 4.80
N ASP A 146 27.50 16.18 4.49
CA ASP A 146 28.67 17.03 4.77
C ASP A 146 28.70 18.31 3.94
N ASP A 147 28.01 18.33 2.80
CA ASP A 147 27.80 19.50 1.95
C ASP A 147 26.66 20.42 2.43
N GLY A 148 25.99 20.06 3.52
CA GLY A 148 24.85 20.80 4.08
C GLY A 148 23.50 20.50 3.43
N THR A 149 23.43 19.58 2.47
CA THR A 149 22.15 19.12 1.92
C THR A 149 21.46 18.13 2.84
N ILE A 150 20.14 18.02 2.74
CA ILE A 150 19.36 17.01 3.46
C ILE A 150 19.08 15.85 2.52
N LYS A 151 19.55 14.65 2.88
CA LYS A 151 19.15 13.39 2.25
C LYS A 151 17.96 12.83 2.99
N TRP A 152 16.94 12.41 2.25
CA TRP A 152 15.74 11.78 2.76
C TRP A 152 15.72 10.31 2.41
N ASP A 153 15.48 9.46 3.40
CA ASP A 153 15.23 8.04 3.22
C ASP A 153 13.81 7.73 3.70
N CYS A 154 13.08 6.90 2.95
CA CYS A 154 11.79 6.36 3.38
C CYS A 154 12.02 4.88 3.69
N VAL A 155 11.67 4.45 4.91
CA VAL A 155 11.88 3.07 5.35
C VAL A 155 10.65 2.55 6.10
N ALA A 156 10.53 1.22 6.18
CA ALA A 156 9.54 0.58 7.04
C ALA A 156 9.83 0.87 8.51
N ASP A 157 8.79 1.08 9.33
CA ASP A 157 8.98 1.19 10.78
C ASP A 157 9.19 -0.20 11.38
N GLN A 158 10.45 -0.59 11.56
CA GLN A 158 10.83 -1.87 12.16
C GLN A 158 10.90 -1.82 13.71
N VAL A 159 10.71 -0.64 14.30
CA VAL A 159 10.83 -0.42 15.74
C VAL A 159 9.49 -0.58 16.45
N SER A 160 8.41 -0.20 15.80
CA SER A 160 7.06 -0.25 16.36
C SER A 160 6.45 -1.64 16.20
N VAL A 161 5.84 -2.13 17.29
CA VAL A 161 5.13 -3.44 17.29
C VAL A 161 3.85 -3.40 16.45
N ASP A 162 3.27 -2.22 16.32
CA ASP A 162 2.04 -1.92 15.59
C ASP A 162 2.31 -1.27 14.22
N ALA A 163 3.47 -1.62 13.61
CA ALA A 163 3.87 -1.11 12.32
C ALA A 163 3.21 -1.87 11.15
N LEU A 164 3.01 -1.16 10.05
CA LEU A 164 2.56 -1.72 8.78
C LEU A 164 3.64 -2.64 8.20
N ASP A 165 3.21 -3.79 7.70
CA ASP A 165 4.11 -4.73 7.02
C ASP A 165 4.71 -4.08 5.76
N LYS A 166 6.04 -4.21 5.59
CA LYS A 166 6.82 -3.63 4.48
C LYS A 166 6.30 -3.98 3.08
N ARG A 167 5.62 -5.12 2.92
CA ARG A 167 5.03 -5.52 1.63
C ARG A 167 4.01 -4.54 1.06
N TYR A 168 3.38 -3.71 1.92
CA TYR A 168 2.41 -2.71 1.49
C TYR A 168 3.04 -1.34 1.18
N LEU A 169 4.33 -1.16 1.50
CA LEU A 169 5.05 0.08 1.23
C LEU A 169 5.49 0.15 -0.24
N PRO A 170 5.64 1.37 -0.81
CA PRO A 170 6.29 1.54 -2.10
C PRO A 170 7.74 1.03 -2.07
N GLU A 171 8.27 0.63 -3.22
CA GLU A 171 9.67 0.18 -3.33
C GLU A 171 10.67 1.21 -2.79
N THR A 172 10.36 2.50 -2.92
CA THR A 172 11.17 3.60 -2.37
C THR A 172 11.22 3.66 -0.85
N CYS A 173 10.37 2.90 -0.16
CA CYS A 173 10.28 2.79 1.29
C CYS A 173 10.59 1.37 1.79
N LYS A 174 11.09 0.50 0.92
CA LYS A 174 11.63 -0.80 1.28
C LYS A 174 13.13 -0.69 1.43
N ASP A 175 13.69 -1.37 2.43
CA ASP A 175 15.12 -1.36 2.68
C ASP A 175 15.86 -1.98 1.49
N GLU A 176 16.96 -1.36 1.04
CA GLU A 176 17.80 -1.82 -0.08
C GLU A 176 18.53 -3.16 0.22
N GLU A 177 18.43 -3.68 1.44
CA GLU A 177 19.21 -4.87 1.88
C GLU A 177 18.70 -6.21 1.30
N GLU A 178 17.55 -6.25 0.61
CA GLU A 178 16.98 -7.52 0.09
C GLU A 178 17.38 -7.87 -1.35
N GLU A 179 18.06 -6.97 -2.08
CA GLU A 179 18.48 -7.27 -3.47
C GLU A 179 19.71 -8.20 -3.55
N GLU A 180 20.47 -8.40 -2.45
CA GLU A 180 21.68 -9.22 -2.47
C GLU A 180 21.43 -10.73 -2.21
N GLU A 181 20.24 -11.15 -1.76
CA GLU A 181 19.97 -12.56 -1.42
C GLU A 181 19.38 -13.41 -2.57
N GLU A 182 18.94 -12.82 -3.70
CA GLU A 182 18.37 -13.59 -4.83
C GLU A 182 19.37 -14.01 -5.91
N GLU A 183 20.67 -13.68 -5.84
CA GLU A 183 21.69 -14.07 -6.82
C GLU A 183 22.64 -15.22 -6.34
N VAL A 184 22.16 -16.19 -5.55
CA VAL A 184 22.97 -17.39 -5.24
C VAL A 184 22.32 -18.67 -5.72
#